data_2b1bf9f8af8ff1cb0eaa9f13e3b4df94
#
_entry.id   2b1bf9f8af8ff1cb0eaa9f13e3b4df94
#
_cell.length_a   1.000
_cell.length_b   1.000
_cell.length_c   1.000
_cell.angle_alpha   90.00
_cell.angle_beta   90.00
_cell.angle_gamma   90.00
#
_symmetry.space_group_name_H-M   'P 1'
#
loop_
_entity.id
_entity.type
_entity.pdbx_description
1 polymer ?
#
loop_
_entity_poly.entity_id
_entity_poly.type
_entity_poly.pdbx_seq_one_letter_code
_entity_poly.pdbx_strand_id
1 'polypeptide(L)'
;MHVILYQDNSVPVVKVEVMYGVGSKDDPARKTGFAHFFEHLLFEGTANIERGEWFKIVSANGGRNNAYTTYDLTTYFEIFPSNQLELGLWMESERLLHPVINQIGVETQNGVIKEERRQTQDNRPYGNLISEVTRHLFPGTGYYHSIIGSIEDLDNATLEDFLNFHKTFYMPNNAVLVVAGDFKKDQAKRWIQQYFGPIPKGESIMRAPFVSHPITEQINAKFEDANIQTPMMVLAYKTPPADSREAMVLDFISSILSDGKSSRLSKKMVDDKKMALFIGAFNYALKNSGMYLIYGLPMGDFTMDDLVREVDEEIKKLQNELITEREYQKLMNQYENNFVQSNSTPEGIATSLATNFTMFGNANRINTELETYRSIKPEEIREVARKYLNPNQRLYLQYVPESPKPAPVVEEPAPVIEEPKVETPNAMDPKKKPKKVKKPKKSKKK
;
A
#
# COMPACT_ATOMS: atom_id res chain seq x y z
N MET A 1 16.65 9.47 19.24
CA MET A 1 16.02 9.88 17.96
C MET A 1 17.05 10.56 17.09
N HIS A 2 17.05 10.28 15.81
CA HIS A 2 17.82 11.05 14.84
C HIS A 2 17.01 12.26 14.39
N VAL A 3 17.66 13.44 14.22
CA VAL A 3 16.99 14.68 13.84
C VAL A 3 17.67 15.29 12.62
N ILE A 4 16.90 15.62 11.60
CA ILE A 4 17.37 16.25 10.36
C ILE A 4 16.68 17.61 10.21
N LEU A 5 17.44 18.69 10.02
CA LEU A 5 16.94 20.03 9.85
C LEU A 5 17.34 20.59 8.48
N TYR A 6 16.36 20.78 7.62
CA TYR A 6 16.53 21.40 6.30
C TYR A 6 15.82 22.76 6.26
N GLN A 7 16.61 23.81 6.40
CA GLN A 7 16.08 25.19 6.38
C GLN A 7 16.01 25.72 4.95
N ASP A 8 14.81 26.07 4.54
CA ASP A 8 14.51 26.73 3.26
C ASP A 8 13.43 27.78 3.47
N ASN A 9 13.83 29.05 3.34
CA ASN A 9 12.94 30.19 3.56
C ASN A 9 12.28 30.71 2.26
N SER A 10 12.25 29.92 1.20
CA SER A 10 11.68 30.29 -0.09
C SER A 10 10.16 30.43 -0.06
N VAL A 11 9.48 29.65 0.80
CA VAL A 11 8.03 29.69 1.01
C VAL A 11 7.72 29.62 2.51
N PRO A 12 6.69 30.35 3.01
CA PRO A 12 6.40 30.46 4.45
C PRO A 12 5.65 29.23 4.99
N VAL A 13 6.18 28.03 4.76
CA VAL A 13 5.65 26.77 5.24
C VAL A 13 6.74 25.92 5.88
N VAL A 14 6.34 25.05 6.78
CA VAL A 14 7.23 24.06 7.41
C VAL A 14 6.54 22.72 7.48
N LYS A 15 7.29 21.66 7.18
CA LYS A 15 6.88 20.27 7.39
C LYS A 15 7.61 19.71 8.61
N VAL A 16 6.85 19.09 9.50
CA VAL A 16 7.34 18.23 10.57
C VAL A 16 6.97 16.81 10.21
N GLU A 17 7.94 15.92 10.13
CA GLU A 17 7.73 14.52 9.73
C GLU A 17 8.47 13.60 10.70
N VAL A 18 7.74 12.61 11.24
CA VAL A 18 8.32 11.53 12.04
C VAL A 18 8.11 10.22 11.28
N MET A 19 9.21 9.61 10.89
CA MET A 19 9.22 8.33 10.18
C MET A 19 9.82 7.24 11.05
N TYR A 20 9.06 6.16 11.21
CA TYR A 20 9.44 5.01 12.02
C TYR A 20 9.95 3.89 11.11
N GLY A 21 11.04 3.25 11.52
CA GLY A 21 11.60 2.06 10.85
C GLY A 21 10.80 0.80 11.16
N VAL A 22 9.48 0.85 11.01
CA VAL A 22 8.53 -0.25 11.16
C VAL A 22 7.50 -0.19 10.05
N GLY A 23 7.21 -1.33 9.44
CA GLY A 23 6.18 -1.47 8.42
C GLY A 23 5.54 -2.85 8.52
N SER A 24 4.68 -3.20 7.57
CA SER A 24 3.93 -4.45 7.65
C SER A 24 4.79 -5.71 7.69
N LYS A 25 6.05 -5.65 7.22
CA LYS A 25 7.00 -6.77 7.37
C LYS A 25 7.35 -7.11 8.83
N ASP A 26 7.13 -6.18 9.73
CA ASP A 26 7.41 -6.33 11.17
C ASP A 26 6.18 -6.83 11.94
N ASP A 27 5.06 -7.06 11.26
CA ASP A 27 3.82 -7.57 11.86
C ASP A 27 4.06 -8.94 12.50
N PRO A 28 3.50 -9.21 13.68
CA PRO A 28 3.64 -10.51 14.32
C PRO A 28 2.97 -11.61 13.49
N ALA A 29 3.49 -12.81 13.57
CA ALA A 29 2.93 -13.96 12.87
C ALA A 29 1.45 -14.16 13.25
N ARG A 30 0.57 -14.31 12.26
CA ARG A 30 -0.90 -14.41 12.42
C ARG A 30 -1.56 -13.19 13.07
N LYS A 31 -0.93 -12.01 12.92
CA LYS A 31 -1.45 -10.71 13.36
C LYS A 31 -1.04 -9.66 12.33
N THR A 32 -1.40 -9.92 11.08
CA THR A 32 -1.07 -9.04 9.96
C THR A 32 -1.89 -7.74 9.99
N GLY A 33 -1.30 -6.64 9.52
CA GLY A 33 -1.93 -5.34 9.47
C GLY A 33 -1.64 -4.43 10.68
N PHE A 34 -0.78 -4.84 11.63
CA PHE A 34 -0.50 -4.08 12.84
C PHE A 34 0.17 -2.73 12.55
N ALA A 35 1.17 -2.70 11.69
CA ALA A 35 1.82 -1.43 11.33
C ALA A 35 0.83 -0.44 10.71
N HIS A 36 -0.04 -0.89 9.81
CA HIS A 36 -1.10 -0.07 9.23
C HIS A 36 -2.17 0.31 10.27
N PHE A 37 -2.51 -0.60 11.18
CA PHE A 37 -3.43 -0.28 12.27
C PHE A 37 -2.90 0.87 13.13
N PHE A 38 -1.59 0.90 13.41
CA PHE A 38 -0.97 2.00 14.14
C PHE A 38 -0.98 3.31 13.38
N GLU A 39 -0.92 3.28 12.04
CA GLU A 39 -1.15 4.49 11.24
C GLU A 39 -2.44 5.19 11.63
N HIS A 40 -3.52 4.44 11.83
CA HIS A 40 -4.82 4.95 12.27
C HIS A 40 -4.86 5.23 13.78
N LEU A 41 -4.40 4.29 14.59
CA LEU A 41 -4.56 4.32 16.05
C LEU A 41 -3.85 5.50 16.70
N LEU A 42 -2.72 5.95 16.14
CA LEU A 42 -1.99 7.11 16.66
C LEU A 42 -2.63 8.47 16.30
N PHE A 43 -3.81 8.48 15.68
CA PHE A 43 -4.69 9.65 15.57
C PHE A 43 -5.84 9.66 16.57
N GLU A 44 -6.00 8.58 17.37
CA GLU A 44 -7.11 8.46 18.35
C GLU A 44 -6.97 9.42 19.55
N GLY A 45 -5.84 10.10 19.68
CA GLY A 45 -5.56 11.10 20.70
C GLY A 45 -4.36 10.77 21.56
N THR A 46 -4.03 11.72 22.43
CA THR A 46 -2.94 11.64 23.40
C THR A 46 -3.43 12.03 24.78
N ALA A 47 -2.56 12.01 25.79
CA ALA A 47 -2.91 12.50 27.12
C ALA A 47 -3.34 13.98 27.12
N ASN A 48 -2.90 14.78 26.13
CA ASN A 48 -3.12 16.22 26.04
C ASN A 48 -3.92 16.66 24.80
N ILE A 49 -4.25 15.73 23.89
CA ILE A 49 -5.09 15.96 22.71
C ILE A 49 -6.25 14.97 22.77
N GLU A 50 -7.46 15.47 22.94
CA GLU A 50 -8.65 14.63 23.01
C GLU A 50 -8.90 13.89 21.70
N ARG A 51 -9.58 12.76 21.78
CA ARG A 51 -9.99 11.96 20.65
C ARG A 51 -10.80 12.77 19.64
N GLY A 52 -10.38 12.73 18.34
CA GLY A 52 -11.02 13.48 17.26
C GLY A 52 -10.63 14.96 17.15
N GLU A 53 -9.75 15.45 18.03
CA GLU A 53 -9.28 16.84 17.99
C GLU A 53 -8.05 17.03 17.11
N TRP A 54 -7.29 15.98 16.81
CA TRP A 54 -6.05 16.07 16.02
C TRP A 54 -6.24 16.85 14.70
N PHE A 55 -7.16 16.39 13.87
CA PHE A 55 -7.44 17.01 12.57
C PHE A 55 -8.03 18.42 12.67
N LYS A 56 -8.79 18.69 13.75
CA LYS A 56 -9.34 20.03 14.02
C LYS A 56 -8.25 21.01 14.39
N ILE A 57 -7.31 20.60 15.25
CA ILE A 57 -6.16 21.43 15.65
C ILE A 57 -5.33 21.78 14.41
N VAL A 58 -4.99 20.78 13.58
CA VAL A 58 -4.24 21.01 12.35
C VAL A 58 -4.96 21.99 11.41
N SER A 59 -6.25 21.75 11.13
CA SER A 59 -7.02 22.59 10.21
C SER A 59 -7.24 24.01 10.76
N ALA A 60 -7.52 24.17 12.07
CA ALA A 60 -7.71 25.46 12.70
C ALA A 60 -6.45 26.34 12.66
N ASN A 61 -5.27 25.73 12.57
CA ASN A 61 -3.97 26.42 12.47
C ASN A 61 -3.45 26.50 11.02
N GLY A 62 -4.32 26.31 10.02
CA GLY A 62 -3.99 26.44 8.60
C GLY A 62 -3.08 25.33 8.08
N GLY A 63 -2.97 24.22 8.78
CA GLY A 63 -2.15 23.07 8.42
C GLY A 63 -2.91 21.99 7.65
N ARG A 64 -2.15 21.02 7.21
CA ARG A 64 -2.61 19.73 6.68
C ARG A 64 -1.69 18.61 7.20
N ASN A 65 -2.22 17.43 7.34
CA ASN A 65 -1.47 16.28 7.81
C ASN A 65 -1.85 15.03 7.01
N ASN A 66 -1.00 14.03 7.07
CA ASN A 66 -1.29 12.68 6.60
C ASN A 66 -0.34 11.68 7.26
N ALA A 67 -0.61 10.40 7.01
CA ALA A 67 0.25 9.29 7.35
C ALA A 67 0.21 8.25 6.23
N TYR A 68 1.18 7.35 6.20
CA TYR A 68 1.13 6.15 5.35
C TYR A 68 2.05 5.07 5.89
N THR A 69 1.66 3.83 5.58
CA THR A 69 2.43 2.63 5.91
C THR A 69 2.85 1.92 4.64
N THR A 70 4.09 1.44 4.63
CA THR A 70 4.63 0.56 3.59
C THR A 70 5.04 -0.78 4.20
N TYR A 71 5.64 -1.65 3.42
CA TYR A 71 6.25 -2.86 3.97
C TYR A 71 7.37 -2.57 4.97
N ASP A 72 8.09 -1.45 4.83
CA ASP A 72 9.35 -1.19 5.54
C ASP A 72 9.30 -0.05 6.54
N LEU A 73 8.34 0.86 6.43
CA LEU A 73 8.25 2.06 7.25
C LEU A 73 6.81 2.54 7.43
N THR A 74 6.59 3.32 8.51
CA THR A 74 5.37 4.09 8.77
C THR A 74 5.76 5.52 9.07
N THR A 75 5.06 6.49 8.46
CA THR A 75 5.34 7.92 8.65
C THR A 75 4.09 8.71 8.98
N TYR A 76 4.30 9.75 9.77
CA TYR A 76 3.29 10.78 10.10
C TYR A 76 3.89 12.13 9.82
N PHE A 77 3.09 13.07 9.33
CA PHE A 77 3.58 14.42 9.08
C PHE A 77 2.48 15.47 9.14
N GLU A 78 2.87 16.66 9.56
CA GLU A 78 2.11 17.88 9.44
C GLU A 78 2.86 18.90 8.59
N ILE A 79 2.08 19.68 7.83
CA ILE A 79 2.58 20.83 7.09
C ILE A 79 1.79 22.04 7.57
N PHE A 80 2.50 22.99 8.09
CA PHE A 80 1.94 24.21 8.67
C PHE A 80 2.51 25.48 8.05
N PRO A 81 1.83 26.63 8.17
CA PRO A 81 2.50 27.93 8.08
C PRO A 81 3.68 27.99 9.06
N SER A 82 4.76 28.69 8.67
CA SER A 82 6.04 28.73 9.41
C SER A 82 5.91 29.09 10.89
N ASN A 83 4.95 29.96 11.24
CA ASN A 83 4.69 30.41 12.61
C ASN A 83 4.09 29.34 13.51
N GLN A 84 3.68 28.19 12.96
CA GLN A 84 3.10 27.05 13.69
C GLN A 84 4.07 25.87 13.87
N LEU A 85 5.37 26.07 13.60
CA LEU A 85 6.36 25.00 13.81
C LEU A 85 6.34 24.42 15.22
N GLU A 86 6.21 25.26 16.24
CA GLU A 86 6.17 24.80 17.64
C GLU A 86 5.00 23.85 17.88
N LEU A 87 3.82 24.18 17.32
CA LEU A 87 2.64 23.34 17.39
C LEU A 87 2.89 21.97 16.75
N GLY A 88 3.44 21.93 15.54
CA GLY A 88 3.74 20.67 14.85
C GLY A 88 4.73 19.79 15.63
N LEU A 89 5.78 20.39 16.18
CA LEU A 89 6.75 19.68 17.03
C LEU A 89 6.11 19.16 18.32
N TRP A 90 5.26 19.95 18.96
CA TRP A 90 4.54 19.51 20.15
C TRP A 90 3.59 18.36 19.83
N MET A 91 2.78 18.45 18.76
CA MET A 91 1.84 17.40 18.37
C MET A 91 2.56 16.07 18.11
N GLU A 92 3.66 16.08 17.34
CA GLU A 92 4.42 14.85 17.07
C GLU A 92 5.13 14.29 18.31
N SER A 93 5.55 15.16 19.26
CA SER A 93 6.08 14.69 20.53
C SER A 93 5.01 14.03 21.40
N GLU A 94 3.77 14.55 21.39
CA GLU A 94 2.62 13.96 22.08
C GLU A 94 2.27 12.59 21.48
N ARG A 95 2.25 12.47 20.15
CA ARG A 95 2.04 11.20 19.46
C ARG A 95 3.05 10.14 19.89
N LEU A 96 4.31 10.52 20.08
CA LEU A 96 5.38 9.61 20.42
C LEU A 96 5.42 9.25 21.91
N LEU A 97 5.11 10.24 22.80
CA LEU A 97 5.28 10.09 24.26
C LEU A 97 4.00 9.63 24.97
N HIS A 98 2.85 10.16 24.56
CA HIS A 98 1.61 10.03 25.30
C HIS A 98 0.41 9.49 24.49
N PRO A 99 0.58 8.61 23.49
CA PRO A 99 -0.56 8.14 22.71
C PRO A 99 -1.54 7.38 23.59
N VAL A 100 -2.84 7.59 23.36
CA VAL A 100 -3.90 6.86 24.05
C VAL A 100 -4.24 5.59 23.28
N ILE A 101 -3.67 4.48 23.70
CA ILE A 101 -3.95 3.14 23.15
C ILE A 101 -4.87 2.42 24.12
N ASN A 102 -6.15 2.30 23.77
CA ASN A 102 -7.17 1.68 24.62
C ASN A 102 -8.16 0.85 23.77
N GLN A 103 -9.01 0.10 24.46
CA GLN A 103 -9.99 -0.79 23.83
C GLN A 103 -10.96 -0.04 22.90
N ILE A 104 -11.39 1.17 23.26
CA ILE A 104 -12.33 1.99 22.47
C ILE A 104 -11.69 2.39 21.13
N GLY A 105 -10.43 2.85 21.17
CA GLY A 105 -9.66 3.19 19.96
C GLY A 105 -9.47 1.97 19.06
N VAL A 106 -9.08 0.84 19.62
CA VAL A 106 -8.88 -0.41 18.90
C VAL A 106 -10.17 -0.86 18.19
N GLU A 107 -11.29 -0.93 18.90
CA GLU A 107 -12.60 -1.33 18.33
C GLU A 107 -13.06 -0.38 17.23
N THR A 108 -12.85 0.92 17.42
CA THR A 108 -13.22 1.92 16.41
C THR A 108 -12.40 1.76 15.16
N GLN A 109 -11.06 1.72 15.29
CA GLN A 109 -10.18 1.64 14.12
C GLN A 109 -10.25 0.27 13.44
N ASN A 110 -10.55 -0.81 14.15
CA ASN A 110 -10.85 -2.10 13.54
C ASN A 110 -11.99 -1.98 12.51
N GLY A 111 -13.09 -1.30 12.87
CA GLY A 111 -14.20 -1.06 11.94
C GLY A 111 -13.79 -0.21 10.73
N VAL A 112 -13.01 0.85 10.94
CA VAL A 112 -12.53 1.74 9.87
C VAL A 112 -11.61 0.99 8.89
N ILE A 113 -10.63 0.26 9.41
CA ILE A 113 -9.65 -0.48 8.60
C ILE A 113 -10.30 -1.61 7.79
N LYS A 114 -11.28 -2.31 8.37
CA LYS A 114 -12.05 -3.31 7.63
C LYS A 114 -12.82 -2.70 6.47
N GLU A 115 -13.41 -1.53 6.67
CA GLU A 115 -14.11 -0.84 5.60
C GLU A 115 -13.14 -0.33 4.53
N GLU A 116 -12.00 0.21 4.93
CA GLU A 116 -10.92 0.60 4.02
C GLU A 116 -10.43 -0.60 3.19
N ARG A 117 -10.21 -1.75 3.83
CA ARG A 117 -9.83 -2.97 3.12
C ARG A 117 -10.87 -3.36 2.06
N ARG A 118 -12.16 -3.30 2.42
CA ARG A 118 -13.23 -3.57 1.44
C ARG A 118 -13.16 -2.62 0.25
N GLN A 119 -12.95 -1.33 0.51
CA GLN A 119 -12.93 -0.30 -0.54
C GLN A 119 -11.67 -0.32 -1.39
N THR A 120 -10.51 -0.63 -0.81
CA THR A 120 -9.22 -0.55 -1.50
C THR A 120 -8.74 -1.88 -2.08
N GLN A 121 -9.18 -3.01 -1.53
CA GLN A 121 -8.76 -4.34 -1.96
C GLN A 121 -9.93 -5.22 -2.38
N ASP A 122 -10.88 -5.52 -1.46
CA ASP A 122 -11.84 -6.59 -1.68
C ASP A 122 -12.89 -6.26 -2.75
N ASN A 123 -13.31 -4.98 -2.85
CA ASN A 123 -14.30 -4.50 -3.83
C ASN A 123 -13.67 -3.73 -5.01
N ARG A 124 -12.37 -3.51 -4.99
CA ARG A 124 -11.67 -2.77 -6.05
C ARG A 124 -11.18 -3.72 -7.14
N PRO A 125 -11.48 -3.48 -8.42
CA PRO A 125 -10.87 -4.23 -9.52
C PRO A 125 -9.35 -4.28 -9.38
N TYR A 126 -8.78 -5.48 -9.42
CA TYR A 126 -7.34 -5.76 -9.26
C TYR A 126 -6.75 -5.30 -7.90
N GLY A 127 -7.58 -5.05 -6.89
CA GLY A 127 -7.15 -4.51 -5.59
C GLY A 127 -6.16 -5.42 -4.83
N ASN A 128 -6.21 -6.73 -5.09
CA ASN A 128 -5.33 -7.72 -4.46
C ASN A 128 -4.05 -8.02 -5.25
N LEU A 129 -3.75 -7.29 -6.35
CA LEU A 129 -2.62 -7.60 -7.22
C LEU A 129 -1.29 -7.73 -6.47
N ILE A 130 -0.93 -6.72 -5.70
CA ILE A 130 0.36 -6.69 -5.00
C ILE A 130 0.44 -7.75 -3.91
N SER A 131 -0.62 -7.93 -3.13
CA SER A 131 -0.68 -8.95 -2.07
C SER A 131 -0.60 -10.38 -2.63
N GLU A 132 -1.24 -10.64 -3.77
CA GLU A 132 -1.12 -11.93 -4.44
C GLU A 132 0.30 -12.19 -4.99
N VAL A 133 0.92 -11.18 -5.58
CA VAL A 133 2.31 -11.29 -6.03
C VAL A 133 3.25 -11.55 -4.86
N THR A 134 3.14 -10.77 -3.77
CA THR A 134 4.03 -10.92 -2.60
C THR A 134 3.84 -12.25 -1.89
N ARG A 135 2.61 -12.76 -1.83
CA ARG A 135 2.29 -14.09 -1.27
C ARG A 135 3.05 -15.21 -1.99
N HIS A 136 3.18 -15.13 -3.29
CA HIS A 136 3.90 -16.13 -4.09
C HIS A 136 5.42 -15.90 -4.10
N LEU A 137 5.87 -14.65 -4.10
CA LEU A 137 7.29 -14.36 -4.16
C LEU A 137 8.00 -14.49 -2.81
N PHE A 138 7.32 -14.18 -1.69
CA PHE A 138 7.96 -14.06 -0.38
C PHE A 138 7.34 -14.97 0.70
N PRO A 139 7.02 -16.24 0.41
CA PRO A 139 6.43 -17.12 1.42
C PRO A 139 7.35 -17.25 2.65
N GLY A 140 6.75 -17.20 3.84
CA GLY A 140 7.48 -17.33 5.11
C GLY A 140 8.30 -16.11 5.53
N THR A 141 8.18 -14.98 4.82
CA THR A 141 8.82 -13.70 5.21
C THR A 141 7.78 -12.68 5.64
N GLY A 142 8.18 -11.57 6.25
CA GLY A 142 7.27 -10.46 6.57
C GLY A 142 6.65 -9.75 5.35
N TYR A 143 7.14 -10.00 4.14
CA TYR A 143 6.57 -9.41 2.91
C TYR A 143 5.44 -10.23 2.29
N TYR A 144 5.09 -11.40 2.83
CA TYR A 144 4.15 -12.32 2.19
C TYR A 144 2.68 -11.90 2.24
N HIS A 145 2.32 -10.91 3.07
CA HIS A 145 0.94 -10.50 3.29
C HIS A 145 0.66 -9.05 2.86
N SER A 146 -0.61 -8.69 2.78
CA SER A 146 -1.05 -7.32 2.51
C SER A 146 -0.67 -6.38 3.65
N ILE A 147 -0.34 -5.12 3.34
CA ILE A 147 -0.02 -4.07 4.32
C ILE A 147 -1.21 -3.84 5.28
N ILE A 148 -2.43 -3.85 4.76
CA ILE A 148 -3.64 -3.67 5.58
C ILE A 148 -3.97 -4.90 6.45
N GLY A 149 -3.32 -6.03 6.20
CA GLY A 149 -3.54 -7.27 6.94
C GLY A 149 -4.80 -8.03 6.54
N SER A 150 -5.12 -9.11 7.27
CA SER A 150 -6.35 -9.88 7.10
C SER A 150 -7.40 -9.48 8.13
N ILE A 151 -8.69 -9.59 7.76
CA ILE A 151 -9.81 -9.33 8.68
C ILE A 151 -9.75 -10.27 9.89
N GLU A 152 -9.40 -11.53 9.65
CA GLU A 152 -9.28 -12.55 10.72
C GLU A 152 -8.19 -12.17 11.74
N ASP A 153 -7.01 -11.75 11.27
CA ASP A 153 -5.91 -11.35 12.15
C ASP A 153 -6.27 -10.09 12.97
N LEU A 154 -6.94 -9.11 12.33
CA LEU A 154 -7.38 -7.89 12.99
C LEU A 154 -8.45 -8.16 14.07
N ASP A 155 -9.36 -9.13 13.83
CA ASP A 155 -10.39 -9.52 14.79
C ASP A 155 -9.84 -10.32 15.99
N ASN A 156 -8.77 -11.07 15.79
CA ASN A 156 -8.12 -11.86 16.81
C ASN A 156 -7.06 -11.09 17.61
N ALA A 157 -6.79 -9.83 17.26
CA ALA A 157 -5.83 -8.99 17.96
C ALA A 157 -6.36 -8.51 19.30
N THR A 158 -5.52 -8.55 20.32
CA THR A 158 -5.84 -8.07 21.68
C THR A 158 -5.22 -6.71 21.96
N LEU A 159 -5.77 -5.97 22.92
CA LEU A 159 -5.17 -4.71 23.37
C LEU A 159 -3.71 -4.88 23.82
N GLU A 160 -3.39 -6.01 24.47
CA GLU A 160 -2.02 -6.30 24.91
C GLU A 160 -1.06 -6.44 23.72
N ASP A 161 -1.51 -7.05 22.61
CA ASP A 161 -0.72 -7.15 21.39
C ASP A 161 -0.37 -5.77 20.84
N PHE A 162 -1.37 -4.86 20.81
CA PHE A 162 -1.15 -3.47 20.37
C PHE A 162 -0.17 -2.74 21.29
N LEU A 163 -0.32 -2.84 22.60
CA LEU A 163 0.60 -2.21 23.56
C LEU A 163 2.04 -2.73 23.41
N ASN A 164 2.21 -4.04 23.20
CA ASN A 164 3.51 -4.66 22.99
C ASN A 164 4.15 -4.21 21.66
N PHE A 165 3.37 -4.15 20.58
CA PHE A 165 3.85 -3.67 19.28
C PHE A 165 4.28 -2.20 19.33
N HIS A 166 3.47 -1.34 19.95
CA HIS A 166 3.83 0.06 20.19
C HIS A 166 5.13 0.19 20.95
N LYS A 167 5.23 -0.46 22.12
CA LYS A 167 6.42 -0.43 22.98
C LYS A 167 7.68 -0.90 22.25
N THR A 168 7.54 -1.83 21.31
CA THR A 168 8.67 -2.36 20.55
C THR A 168 9.13 -1.41 19.46
N PHE A 169 8.21 -0.84 18.68
CA PHE A 169 8.54 -0.21 17.41
C PHE A 169 8.39 1.31 17.41
N TYR A 170 7.44 1.89 18.16
CA TYR A 170 7.16 3.33 18.14
C TYR A 170 7.95 4.07 19.21
N MET A 171 9.28 3.98 19.09
CA MET A 171 10.24 4.54 20.05
C MET A 171 11.24 5.47 19.37
N PRO A 172 11.81 6.47 20.10
CA PRO A 172 12.72 7.46 19.51
C PRO A 172 13.93 6.87 18.79
N ASN A 173 14.46 5.73 19.27
CA ASN A 173 15.62 5.06 18.65
C ASN A 173 15.27 4.27 17.38
N ASN A 174 13.98 4.15 17.02
CA ASN A 174 13.48 3.59 15.77
C ASN A 174 12.85 4.65 14.87
N ALA A 175 13.03 5.92 15.18
CA ALA A 175 12.40 7.02 14.46
C ALA A 175 13.41 8.09 14.03
N VAL A 176 13.12 8.75 12.92
CA VAL A 176 13.76 9.97 12.47
C VAL A 176 12.76 11.10 12.47
N LEU A 177 13.14 12.24 13.05
CA LEU A 177 12.40 13.50 12.96
C LEU A 177 13.04 14.36 11.89
N VAL A 178 12.27 14.78 10.90
CA VAL A 178 12.70 15.73 9.87
C VAL A 178 11.87 17.01 9.99
N VAL A 179 12.55 18.14 10.04
CA VAL A 179 11.94 19.48 9.94
C VAL A 179 12.48 20.14 8.70
N ALA A 180 11.60 20.46 7.75
CA ALA A 180 12.00 21.11 6.50
C ALA A 180 11.12 22.33 6.19
N GLY A 181 11.71 23.41 5.72
CA GLY A 181 11.01 24.64 5.34
C GLY A 181 11.50 25.88 6.03
N ASP A 182 10.60 26.85 6.21
CA ASP A 182 10.92 28.16 6.77
C ASP A 182 10.90 28.16 8.30
N PHE A 183 12.08 28.15 8.90
CA PHE A 183 12.26 28.23 10.35
C PHE A 183 13.65 28.73 10.72
N LYS A 184 13.80 29.13 11.99
CA LYS A 184 15.10 29.47 12.58
C LYS A 184 15.70 28.26 13.29
N LYS A 185 16.87 27.77 12.84
CA LYS A 185 17.53 26.55 13.36
C LYS A 185 17.68 26.52 14.88
N ASP A 186 18.12 27.61 15.49
CA ASP A 186 18.34 27.64 16.94
C ASP A 186 17.03 27.56 17.73
N GLN A 187 15.95 28.12 17.18
CA GLN A 187 14.62 28.04 17.79
C GLN A 187 14.07 26.63 17.66
N ALA A 188 14.13 26.03 16.46
CA ALA A 188 13.72 24.66 16.25
C ALA A 188 14.48 23.68 17.16
N LYS A 189 15.80 23.82 17.31
CA LYS A 189 16.60 22.99 18.22
C LYS A 189 16.15 23.11 19.68
N ARG A 190 15.80 24.32 20.16
CA ARG A 190 15.29 24.50 21.52
C ARG A 190 13.96 23.77 21.73
N TRP A 191 13.01 23.93 20.80
CA TRP A 191 11.72 23.25 20.86
C TRP A 191 11.87 21.73 20.77
N ILE A 192 12.69 21.24 19.84
CA ILE A 192 12.96 19.80 19.73
C ILE A 192 13.56 19.25 21.04
N GLN A 193 14.52 19.95 21.64
CA GLN A 193 15.08 19.54 22.92
C GLN A 193 14.06 19.58 24.04
N GLN A 194 13.17 20.56 24.05
CA GLN A 194 12.10 20.71 25.04
C GLN A 194 11.07 19.57 24.93
N TYR A 195 10.59 19.28 23.73
CA TYR A 195 9.49 18.33 23.51
C TYR A 195 9.94 16.88 23.36
N PHE A 196 11.02 16.64 22.63
CA PHE A 196 11.52 15.29 22.38
C PHE A 196 12.64 14.84 23.31
N GLY A 197 13.35 15.77 23.96
CA GLY A 197 14.44 15.45 24.91
C GLY A 197 14.03 14.57 26.08
N PRO A 198 12.86 14.79 26.70
CA PRO A 198 12.36 13.94 27.80
C PRO A 198 11.95 12.52 27.39
N ILE A 199 11.72 12.25 26.10
CA ILE A 199 11.20 10.95 25.65
C ILE A 199 12.27 9.86 25.84
N PRO A 200 11.97 8.80 26.63
CA PRO A 200 12.97 7.78 26.92
C PRO A 200 13.28 6.93 25.68
N LYS A 201 14.52 6.48 25.60
CA LYS A 201 14.96 5.52 24.59
C LYS A 201 14.28 4.17 24.84
N GLY A 202 13.75 3.55 23.78
CA GLY A 202 13.23 2.18 23.83
C GLY A 202 14.35 1.14 23.80
N GLU A 203 13.98 -0.12 23.96
CA GLU A 203 14.86 -1.26 23.85
C GLU A 203 15.38 -1.42 22.39
N SER A 204 16.44 -2.21 22.22
CA SER A 204 16.96 -2.55 20.90
C SER A 204 16.01 -3.54 20.22
N ILE A 205 15.57 -3.20 19.01
CA ILE A 205 14.67 -4.05 18.25
C ILE A 205 15.44 -5.23 17.68
N MET A 206 15.03 -6.43 18.08
CA MET A 206 15.53 -7.67 17.51
C MET A 206 14.61 -8.15 16.41
N ARG A 207 15.08 -8.14 15.17
CA ARG A 207 14.35 -8.69 14.02
C ARG A 207 14.91 -10.05 13.64
N ALA A 208 14.02 -10.97 13.28
CA ALA A 208 14.44 -12.23 12.70
C ALA A 208 15.19 -11.97 11.37
N PRO A 209 16.21 -12.77 11.04
CA PRO A 209 16.87 -12.67 9.75
C PRO A 209 15.87 -12.85 8.62
N PHE A 210 15.96 -12.00 7.60
CA PHE A 210 15.15 -12.15 6.39
C PHE A 210 15.72 -13.30 5.55
N VAL A 211 14.96 -14.38 5.43
CA VAL A 211 15.33 -15.53 4.61
C VAL A 211 14.35 -15.67 3.49
N SER A 212 14.80 -15.45 2.26
CA SER A 212 13.99 -15.61 1.05
C SER A 212 14.65 -16.60 0.11
N HIS A 213 13.91 -17.61 -0.29
CA HIS A 213 14.43 -18.63 -1.23
C HIS A 213 14.35 -18.12 -2.67
N PRO A 214 15.34 -18.41 -3.53
CA PRO A 214 15.28 -18.05 -4.93
C PRO A 214 14.17 -18.82 -5.65
N ILE A 215 13.62 -18.21 -6.70
CA ILE A 215 12.73 -18.91 -7.64
C ILE A 215 13.63 -19.70 -8.60
N THR A 216 13.50 -21.02 -8.60
CA THR A 216 14.30 -21.91 -9.45
C THR A 216 13.60 -22.34 -10.71
N GLU A 217 12.26 -22.27 -10.73
CA GLU A 217 11.39 -22.58 -11.87
C GLU A 217 10.20 -21.62 -11.92
N GLN A 218 9.55 -21.49 -13.08
CA GLN A 218 8.37 -20.62 -13.19
C GLN A 218 7.24 -21.11 -12.29
N ILE A 219 6.76 -20.23 -11.43
CA ILE A 219 5.56 -20.43 -10.61
C ILE A 219 4.36 -20.03 -11.48
N ASN A 220 3.44 -20.96 -11.72
CA ASN A 220 2.17 -20.66 -12.37
C ASN A 220 1.07 -20.57 -11.32
N ALA A 221 0.39 -19.44 -11.24
CA ALA A 221 -0.68 -19.18 -10.30
C ALA A 221 -1.88 -18.54 -11.00
N LYS A 222 -3.06 -18.73 -10.40
CA LYS A 222 -4.32 -18.13 -10.85
C LYS A 222 -4.99 -17.47 -9.66
N PHE A 223 -5.49 -16.26 -9.85
CA PHE A 223 -6.33 -15.56 -8.87
C PHE A 223 -7.65 -15.16 -9.55
N GLU A 224 -8.77 -15.48 -8.92
CA GLU A 224 -10.11 -15.14 -9.40
C GLU A 224 -10.63 -13.91 -8.65
N ASP A 225 -11.05 -12.87 -9.38
CA ASP A 225 -11.58 -11.62 -8.84
C ASP A 225 -12.98 -11.37 -9.41
N ALA A 226 -13.95 -11.28 -8.51
CA ALA A 226 -15.34 -11.02 -8.88
C ALA A 226 -15.59 -9.60 -9.43
N ASN A 227 -14.65 -8.67 -9.20
CA ASN A 227 -14.81 -7.27 -9.55
C ASN A 227 -14.26 -6.90 -10.93
N ILE A 228 -13.69 -7.85 -11.66
CA ILE A 228 -13.10 -7.61 -12.98
C ILE A 228 -13.87 -8.33 -14.09
N GLN A 229 -13.78 -7.78 -15.29
CA GLN A 229 -14.30 -8.41 -16.51
C GLN A 229 -13.18 -8.80 -17.47
N THR A 230 -12.06 -8.08 -17.45
CA THR A 230 -10.91 -8.33 -18.30
C THR A 230 -9.82 -9.05 -17.52
N PRO A 231 -9.29 -10.17 -17.99
CA PRO A 231 -8.17 -10.82 -17.32
C PRO A 231 -6.91 -9.97 -17.41
N MET A 232 -6.00 -10.13 -16.44
CA MET A 232 -4.70 -9.47 -16.43
C MET A 232 -3.58 -10.50 -16.41
N MET A 233 -2.63 -10.38 -17.33
CA MET A 233 -1.34 -11.06 -17.28
C MET A 233 -0.43 -10.36 -16.28
N VAL A 234 0.17 -11.10 -15.35
CA VAL A 234 1.16 -10.58 -14.41
C VAL A 234 2.38 -11.47 -14.41
N LEU A 235 3.53 -10.88 -14.71
CA LEU A 235 4.84 -11.51 -14.59
C LEU A 235 5.58 -10.81 -13.44
N ALA A 236 6.08 -11.57 -12.47
CA ALA A 236 6.80 -11.00 -11.36
C ALA A 236 8.10 -11.77 -11.08
N TYR A 237 9.17 -11.01 -10.87
CA TYR A 237 10.52 -11.52 -10.63
C TYR A 237 11.01 -11.04 -9.27
N LYS A 238 11.77 -11.87 -8.55
CA LYS A 238 12.49 -11.41 -7.36
C LYS A 238 13.67 -10.55 -7.77
N THR A 239 13.84 -9.45 -7.03
CA THR A 239 14.91 -8.48 -7.27
C THR A 239 15.72 -8.22 -6.00
N PRO A 240 16.89 -7.58 -6.12
CA PRO A 240 17.75 -7.34 -4.97
C PRO A 240 17.17 -6.31 -4.00
N PRO A 241 17.78 -6.14 -2.81
CA PRO A 241 17.42 -5.08 -1.87
C PRO A 241 17.52 -3.67 -2.48
N ALA A 242 16.70 -2.75 -1.95
CA ALA A 242 16.60 -1.36 -2.42
C ALA A 242 17.90 -0.55 -2.35
N ASP A 243 18.85 -0.93 -1.50
CA ASP A 243 20.15 -0.26 -1.37
C ASP A 243 21.18 -0.72 -2.42
N SER A 244 20.85 -1.73 -3.23
CA SER A 244 21.74 -2.23 -4.28
C SER A 244 21.74 -1.33 -5.51
N ARG A 245 22.89 -1.26 -6.19
CA ARG A 245 23.00 -0.58 -7.48
C ARG A 245 22.08 -1.22 -8.55
N GLU A 246 21.91 -2.53 -8.49
CA GLU A 246 21.08 -3.27 -9.44
C GLU A 246 19.58 -2.91 -9.33
N ALA A 247 19.09 -2.55 -8.12
CA ALA A 247 17.74 -2.03 -7.96
C ALA A 247 17.52 -0.73 -8.74
N MET A 248 18.51 0.18 -8.73
CA MET A 248 18.47 1.41 -9.52
C MET A 248 18.48 1.15 -11.03
N VAL A 249 19.21 0.14 -11.47
CA VAL A 249 19.22 -0.28 -12.89
C VAL A 249 17.86 -0.88 -13.30
N LEU A 250 17.19 -1.59 -12.41
CA LEU A 250 15.83 -2.10 -12.65
C LEU A 250 14.80 -0.98 -12.81
N ASP A 251 14.98 0.17 -12.15
CA ASP A 251 14.13 1.34 -12.39
C ASP A 251 14.28 1.86 -13.82
N PHE A 252 15.51 1.86 -14.35
CA PHE A 252 15.75 2.18 -15.76
C PHE A 252 15.10 1.19 -16.72
N ILE A 253 15.18 -0.10 -16.41
CA ILE A 253 14.51 -1.14 -17.21
C ILE A 253 12.99 -0.91 -17.22
N SER A 254 12.39 -0.50 -16.09
CA SER A 254 10.96 -0.16 -16.02
C SER A 254 10.61 0.98 -17.00
N SER A 255 11.41 2.03 -17.00
CA SER A 255 11.19 3.19 -17.87
C SER A 255 11.38 2.85 -19.35
N ILE A 256 12.35 2.00 -19.71
CA ILE A 256 12.53 1.52 -21.07
C ILE A 256 11.31 0.73 -21.54
N LEU A 257 10.80 -0.15 -20.69
CA LEU A 257 9.74 -1.09 -21.06
C LEU A 257 8.37 -0.44 -21.13
N SER A 258 8.01 0.43 -20.16
CA SER A 258 6.62 0.87 -20.06
C SER A 258 6.39 2.35 -19.75
N ASP A 259 7.43 3.16 -19.50
CA ASP A 259 7.21 4.55 -19.09
C ASP A 259 7.00 5.49 -20.29
N GLY A 260 5.75 5.91 -20.43
CA GLY A 260 5.28 6.78 -21.50
C GLY A 260 5.05 6.05 -22.84
N LYS A 261 4.34 6.72 -23.76
CA LYS A 261 3.89 6.15 -25.04
C LYS A 261 5.02 5.64 -25.95
N SER A 262 6.23 6.18 -25.83
CA SER A 262 7.38 5.79 -26.65
C SER A 262 8.20 4.65 -26.04
N SER A 263 7.79 4.08 -24.91
CA SER A 263 8.41 2.91 -24.30
C SER A 263 8.19 1.66 -25.15
N ARG A 264 9.07 0.67 -25.02
CA ARG A 264 9.09 -0.48 -25.94
C ARG A 264 7.79 -1.27 -25.95
N LEU A 265 7.28 -1.65 -24.75
CA LEU A 265 6.05 -2.42 -24.63
C LEU A 265 4.82 -1.60 -24.99
N SER A 266 4.71 -0.36 -24.51
CA SER A 266 3.55 0.50 -24.80
C SER A 266 3.43 0.76 -26.30
N LYS A 267 4.54 1.14 -26.94
CA LYS A 267 4.54 1.37 -28.39
C LYS A 267 4.17 0.10 -29.17
N LYS A 268 4.84 -1.03 -28.88
CA LYS A 268 4.65 -2.28 -29.63
C LYS A 268 3.27 -2.88 -29.41
N MET A 269 2.81 -2.98 -28.15
CA MET A 269 1.65 -3.79 -27.80
C MET A 269 0.36 -2.97 -27.77
N VAL A 270 0.42 -1.68 -27.39
CA VAL A 270 -0.78 -0.82 -27.32
C VAL A 270 -0.97 -0.06 -28.64
N ASP A 271 0.08 0.62 -29.14
CA ASP A 271 -0.08 1.50 -30.29
C ASP A 271 0.00 0.73 -31.63
N ASP A 272 1.05 -0.08 -31.84
CA ASP A 272 1.33 -0.71 -33.14
C ASP A 272 0.46 -1.97 -33.37
N LYS A 273 0.52 -2.95 -32.43
CA LYS A 273 -0.18 -4.25 -32.57
C LYS A 273 -1.62 -4.22 -32.02
N LYS A 274 -1.98 -3.25 -31.19
CA LYS A 274 -3.29 -3.14 -30.55
C LYS A 274 -3.73 -4.43 -29.85
N MET A 275 -2.80 -5.09 -29.20
CA MET A 275 -3.01 -6.36 -28.54
C MET A 275 -3.22 -6.22 -27.02
N ALA A 276 -2.91 -5.06 -26.46
CA ALA A 276 -3.13 -4.74 -25.07
C ALA A 276 -3.89 -3.43 -24.92
N LEU A 277 -4.85 -3.39 -23.99
CA LEU A 277 -5.51 -2.15 -23.54
C LEU A 277 -4.52 -1.30 -22.74
N PHE A 278 -3.65 -1.98 -22.00
CA PHE A 278 -2.64 -1.39 -21.15
C PHE A 278 -1.52 -2.39 -20.90
N ILE A 279 -0.30 -1.89 -20.78
CA ILE A 279 0.88 -2.65 -20.34
C ILE A 279 1.72 -1.75 -19.43
N GLY A 280 2.17 -2.29 -18.30
CA GLY A 280 3.00 -1.59 -17.32
C GLY A 280 4.13 -2.46 -16.83
N ALA A 281 5.22 -1.82 -16.41
CA ALA A 281 6.33 -2.48 -15.72
C ALA A 281 6.85 -1.53 -14.63
N PHE A 282 7.17 -2.06 -13.48
CA PHE A 282 7.82 -1.29 -12.41
C PHE A 282 8.65 -2.18 -11.50
N ASN A 283 9.69 -1.59 -10.93
CA ASN A 283 10.49 -2.18 -9.88
C ASN A 283 9.94 -1.73 -8.51
N TYR A 284 9.58 -2.67 -7.67
CA TYR A 284 9.16 -2.40 -6.29
C TYR A 284 10.28 -2.82 -5.35
N ALA A 285 11.21 -1.89 -5.14
CA ALA A 285 12.37 -2.12 -4.29
C ALA A 285 11.99 -2.03 -2.80
N LEU A 286 12.26 -3.10 -2.04
CA LEU A 286 12.03 -3.19 -0.61
C LEU A 286 13.38 -3.31 0.13
N LYS A 287 13.39 -3.09 1.44
CA LYS A 287 14.62 -3.03 2.22
C LYS A 287 15.46 -4.31 2.17
N ASN A 288 14.82 -5.47 2.22
CA ASN A 288 15.51 -6.77 2.30
C ASN A 288 15.52 -7.53 0.98
N SER A 289 14.63 -7.21 0.06
CA SER A 289 14.49 -7.80 -1.28
C SER A 289 13.55 -6.92 -2.06
N GLY A 290 13.37 -7.14 -3.35
CA GLY A 290 12.40 -6.43 -4.16
C GLY A 290 11.65 -7.38 -5.10
N MET A 291 10.75 -6.80 -5.89
CA MET A 291 10.06 -7.48 -6.96
C MET A 291 9.96 -6.57 -8.18
N TYR A 292 10.11 -7.16 -9.35
CA TYR A 292 9.90 -6.50 -10.63
C TYR A 292 8.65 -7.04 -11.25
N LEU A 293 7.69 -6.19 -11.56
CA LEU A 293 6.41 -6.58 -12.14
C LEU A 293 6.28 -6.09 -13.57
N ILE A 294 5.71 -6.96 -14.43
CA ILE A 294 5.18 -6.58 -15.75
C ILE A 294 3.73 -7.09 -15.77
N TYR A 295 2.79 -6.21 -16.09
CA TYR A 295 1.37 -6.56 -16.06
C TYR A 295 0.63 -5.90 -17.23
N GLY A 296 -0.34 -6.60 -17.79
CA GLY A 296 -1.04 -6.10 -18.95
C GLY A 296 -2.42 -6.71 -19.13
N LEU A 297 -3.30 -5.93 -19.74
CA LEU A 297 -4.67 -6.31 -20.06
C LEU A 297 -4.75 -6.63 -21.57
N PRO A 298 -5.05 -7.86 -21.97
CA PRO A 298 -5.22 -8.21 -23.38
C PRO A 298 -6.42 -7.46 -24.01
N MET A 299 -6.36 -7.21 -25.30
CA MET A 299 -7.38 -6.53 -26.09
C MET A 299 -7.87 -7.40 -27.24
N GLY A 300 -9.18 -7.39 -27.48
CA GLY A 300 -9.80 -8.16 -28.59
C GLY A 300 -9.64 -9.68 -28.38
N ASP A 301 -9.18 -10.38 -29.41
CA ASP A 301 -9.00 -11.83 -29.40
C ASP A 301 -7.62 -12.27 -28.88
N PHE A 302 -6.79 -11.33 -28.44
CA PHE A 302 -5.48 -11.66 -27.89
C PHE A 302 -5.63 -12.22 -26.46
N THR A 303 -4.78 -13.18 -26.15
CA THR A 303 -4.72 -13.86 -24.86
C THR A 303 -3.63 -13.29 -23.96
N MET A 304 -3.65 -13.66 -22.68
CA MET A 304 -2.53 -13.35 -21.76
C MET A 304 -1.23 -13.96 -22.24
N ASP A 305 -1.26 -15.18 -22.81
CA ASP A 305 -0.06 -15.86 -23.33
C ASP A 305 0.50 -15.16 -24.58
N ASP A 306 -0.34 -14.49 -25.37
CA ASP A 306 0.13 -13.63 -26.47
C ASP A 306 0.92 -12.45 -25.91
N LEU A 307 0.45 -11.83 -24.83
CA LEU A 307 1.18 -10.75 -24.16
C LEU A 307 2.50 -11.25 -23.58
N VAL A 308 2.49 -12.42 -22.94
CA VAL A 308 3.72 -13.04 -22.37
C VAL A 308 4.79 -13.20 -23.44
N ARG A 309 4.43 -13.74 -24.62
CA ARG A 309 5.39 -13.93 -25.72
C ARG A 309 6.02 -12.61 -26.18
N GLU A 310 5.23 -11.56 -26.35
CA GLU A 310 5.74 -10.25 -26.75
C GLU A 310 6.62 -9.59 -25.69
N VAL A 311 6.26 -9.74 -24.41
CA VAL A 311 7.09 -9.27 -23.29
C VAL A 311 8.42 -10.02 -23.27
N ASP A 312 8.41 -11.36 -23.40
CA ASP A 312 9.62 -12.18 -23.40
C ASP A 312 10.55 -11.83 -24.58
N GLU A 313 9.99 -11.50 -25.76
CA GLU A 313 10.78 -11.00 -26.88
C GLU A 313 11.49 -9.67 -26.57
N GLU A 314 10.81 -8.71 -25.93
CA GLU A 314 11.44 -7.43 -25.57
C GLU A 314 12.48 -7.59 -24.46
N ILE A 315 12.20 -8.43 -23.45
CA ILE A 315 13.21 -8.79 -22.43
C ILE A 315 14.44 -9.41 -23.09
N LYS A 316 14.24 -10.37 -24.02
CA LYS A 316 15.33 -11.01 -24.76
C LYS A 316 16.18 -10.00 -25.55
N LYS A 317 15.57 -8.96 -26.13
CA LYS A 317 16.32 -7.87 -26.78
C LYS A 317 17.17 -7.11 -25.76
N LEU A 318 16.58 -6.72 -24.61
CA LEU A 318 17.34 -6.06 -23.53
C LEU A 318 18.52 -6.91 -23.02
N GLN A 319 18.37 -8.22 -23.01
CA GLN A 319 19.42 -9.16 -22.58
C GLN A 319 20.55 -9.33 -23.60
N ASN A 320 20.30 -9.09 -24.88
CA ASN A 320 21.26 -9.38 -25.95
C ASN A 320 21.83 -8.14 -26.63
N GLU A 321 21.11 -7.03 -26.60
CA GLU A 321 21.46 -5.80 -27.28
C GLU A 321 21.64 -4.66 -26.26
N LEU A 322 22.50 -3.70 -26.57
CA LEU A 322 22.56 -2.47 -25.83
C LEU A 322 21.36 -1.59 -26.21
N ILE A 323 20.88 -0.82 -25.26
CA ILE A 323 19.89 0.23 -25.56
C ILE A 323 20.52 1.29 -26.47
N THR A 324 19.70 1.96 -27.26
CA THR A 324 20.17 3.02 -28.15
C THR A 324 20.56 4.28 -27.35
N GLU A 325 21.45 5.08 -27.90
CA GLU A 325 21.84 6.36 -27.30
C GLU A 325 20.61 7.27 -27.05
N ARG A 326 19.63 7.23 -27.96
CA ARG A 326 18.38 7.98 -27.80
C ARG A 326 17.55 7.51 -26.59
N GLU A 327 17.44 6.20 -26.38
CA GLU A 327 16.77 5.63 -25.21
C GLU A 327 17.51 6.00 -23.93
N TYR A 328 18.83 5.87 -23.94
CA TYR A 328 19.65 6.23 -22.78
C TYR A 328 19.50 7.71 -22.40
N GLN A 329 19.58 8.62 -23.36
CA GLN A 329 19.40 10.04 -23.12
C GLN A 329 17.97 10.37 -22.61
N LYS A 330 16.95 9.68 -23.16
CA LYS A 330 15.58 9.82 -22.67
C LYS A 330 15.47 9.41 -21.19
N LEU A 331 16.08 8.31 -20.79
CA LEU A 331 16.07 7.81 -19.40
C LEU A 331 16.72 8.82 -18.47
N MET A 332 17.89 9.33 -18.82
CA MET A 332 18.59 10.34 -18.03
C MET A 332 17.71 11.56 -17.81
N ASN A 333 17.13 12.10 -18.87
CA ASN A 333 16.27 13.28 -18.79
C ASN A 333 15.03 13.04 -17.95
N GLN A 334 14.40 11.86 -18.06
CA GLN A 334 13.22 11.49 -17.26
C GLN A 334 13.58 11.37 -15.79
N TYR A 335 14.68 10.68 -15.47
CA TYR A 335 15.12 10.50 -14.10
C TYR A 335 15.48 11.84 -13.45
N GLU A 336 16.28 12.67 -14.14
CA GLU A 336 16.64 14.00 -13.66
C GLU A 336 15.41 14.87 -13.41
N ASN A 337 14.45 14.86 -14.34
CA ASN A 337 13.21 15.61 -14.16
C ASN A 337 12.42 15.13 -12.94
N ASN A 338 12.26 13.81 -12.78
CA ASN A 338 11.54 13.23 -11.65
C ASN A 338 12.24 13.54 -10.32
N PHE A 339 13.57 13.43 -10.29
CA PHE A 339 14.37 13.76 -9.11
C PHE A 339 14.22 15.22 -8.71
N VAL A 340 14.32 16.14 -9.69
CA VAL A 340 14.13 17.58 -9.45
C VAL A 340 12.72 17.87 -8.97
N GLN A 341 11.69 17.31 -9.61
CA GLN A 341 10.30 17.52 -9.19
C GLN A 341 10.03 16.99 -7.78
N SER A 342 10.49 15.79 -7.45
CA SER A 342 10.32 15.19 -6.11
C SER A 342 11.01 16.00 -5.01
N ASN A 343 12.09 16.70 -5.33
CA ASN A 343 12.89 17.47 -4.39
C ASN A 343 12.79 19.00 -4.63
N SER A 344 11.73 19.47 -5.30
CA SER A 344 11.53 20.90 -5.59
C SER A 344 10.86 21.68 -4.46
N THR A 345 10.37 21.01 -3.45
CA THR A 345 9.67 21.62 -2.31
C THR A 345 10.25 21.14 -0.98
N PRO A 346 10.16 21.93 0.10
CA PRO A 346 10.54 21.47 1.44
C PRO A 346 9.84 20.17 1.86
N GLU A 347 8.60 19.98 1.42
CA GLU A 347 7.83 18.75 1.68
C GLU A 347 8.47 17.53 1.04
N GLY A 348 8.82 17.61 -0.25
CA GLY A 348 9.45 16.51 -0.97
C GLY A 348 10.84 16.19 -0.42
N ILE A 349 11.64 17.24 -0.13
CA ILE A 349 12.97 17.09 0.48
C ILE A 349 12.87 16.42 1.85
N ALA A 350 11.89 16.80 2.69
CA ALA A 350 11.68 16.16 3.99
C ALA A 350 11.46 14.65 3.84
N THR A 351 10.53 14.25 2.97
CA THR A 351 10.22 12.85 2.72
C THR A 351 11.44 12.09 2.16
N SER A 352 12.18 12.69 1.23
CA SER A 352 13.41 12.07 0.68
C SER A 352 14.48 11.87 1.76
N LEU A 353 14.70 12.86 2.63
CA LEU A 353 15.65 12.75 3.73
C LEU A 353 15.24 11.70 4.75
N ALA A 354 13.95 11.68 5.14
CA ALA A 354 13.40 10.72 6.07
C ALA A 354 13.50 9.28 5.52
N THR A 355 13.10 9.07 4.27
CA THR A 355 13.16 7.76 3.60
C THR A 355 14.59 7.28 3.46
N ASN A 356 15.51 8.11 2.96
CA ASN A 356 16.90 7.74 2.80
C ASN A 356 17.57 7.37 4.13
N PHE A 357 17.24 8.09 5.21
CA PHE A 357 17.76 7.74 6.53
C PHE A 357 17.13 6.44 7.06
N THR A 358 15.82 6.30 6.99
CA THR A 358 15.10 5.13 7.55
C THR A 358 15.43 3.83 6.80
N MET A 359 15.48 3.90 5.47
CA MET A 359 15.77 2.75 4.64
C MET A 359 17.25 2.36 4.66
N PHE A 360 18.15 3.36 4.58
CA PHE A 360 19.58 3.14 4.28
C PHE A 360 20.54 3.65 5.36
N GLY A 361 20.04 4.29 6.43
CA GLY A 361 20.87 4.87 7.49
C GLY A 361 21.67 6.11 7.04
N ASN A 362 21.38 6.68 5.86
CA ASN A 362 22.17 7.74 5.25
C ASN A 362 21.31 8.75 4.51
N ALA A 363 20.93 9.85 5.17
CA ALA A 363 20.17 10.92 4.56
C ALA A 363 20.91 11.63 3.40
N ASN A 364 22.26 11.60 3.39
CA ASN A 364 23.07 12.26 2.36
C ASN A 364 22.94 11.61 0.97
N ARG A 365 22.29 10.44 0.85
CA ARG A 365 21.98 9.84 -0.46
C ARG A 365 21.27 10.79 -1.41
N ILE A 366 20.42 11.68 -0.90
CA ILE A 366 19.76 12.71 -1.71
C ILE A 366 20.74 13.55 -2.54
N ASN A 367 21.96 13.77 -2.06
CA ASN A 367 22.99 14.56 -2.74
C ASN A 367 23.82 13.73 -3.74
N THR A 368 23.77 12.40 -3.68
CA THR A 368 24.61 11.51 -4.51
C THR A 368 23.80 10.63 -5.44
N GLU A 369 22.51 10.56 -5.24
CA GLU A 369 21.59 9.68 -5.99
C GLU A 369 21.61 9.98 -7.48
N LEU A 370 21.48 11.25 -7.87
CA LEU A 370 21.50 11.67 -9.27
C LEU A 370 22.80 11.30 -9.98
N GLU A 371 23.94 11.48 -9.31
CA GLU A 371 25.26 11.09 -9.85
C GLU A 371 25.37 9.57 -10.00
N THR A 372 24.81 8.82 -9.04
CA THR A 372 24.78 7.37 -9.12
C THR A 372 23.99 6.89 -10.34
N TYR A 373 22.80 7.45 -10.59
CA TYR A 373 22.01 7.13 -11.78
C TYR A 373 22.73 7.54 -13.08
N ARG A 374 23.36 8.72 -13.13
CA ARG A 374 24.17 9.16 -14.28
C ARG A 374 25.37 8.25 -14.58
N SER A 375 25.82 7.53 -13.59
CA SER A 375 26.95 6.59 -13.75
C SER A 375 26.53 5.21 -14.29
N ILE A 376 25.23 4.90 -14.39
CA ILE A 376 24.73 3.63 -14.93
C ILE A 376 24.99 3.58 -16.42
N LYS A 377 25.60 2.49 -16.89
CA LYS A 377 25.96 2.29 -18.29
C LYS A 377 24.98 1.35 -19.00
N PRO A 378 24.82 1.48 -20.34
CA PRO A 378 24.00 0.54 -21.12
C PRO A 378 24.35 -0.94 -20.93
N GLU A 379 25.62 -1.27 -20.68
CA GLU A 379 26.09 -2.61 -20.40
C GLU A 379 25.51 -3.16 -19.09
N GLU A 380 25.42 -2.32 -18.05
CA GLU A 380 24.84 -2.72 -16.76
C GLU A 380 23.34 -3.01 -16.90
N ILE A 381 22.61 -2.25 -17.72
CA ILE A 381 21.19 -2.49 -18.02
C ILE A 381 21.01 -3.89 -18.63
N ARG A 382 21.84 -4.23 -19.61
CA ARG A 382 21.82 -5.56 -20.24
C ARG A 382 22.15 -6.66 -19.24
N GLU A 383 23.18 -6.51 -18.43
CA GLU A 383 23.61 -7.54 -17.46
C GLU A 383 22.56 -7.74 -16.36
N VAL A 384 21.93 -6.66 -15.87
CA VAL A 384 20.86 -6.73 -14.86
C VAL A 384 19.61 -7.39 -15.44
N ALA A 385 19.26 -7.06 -16.71
CA ALA A 385 18.16 -7.75 -17.40
C ALA A 385 18.42 -9.27 -17.53
N ARG A 386 19.67 -9.68 -17.84
CA ARG A 386 20.06 -11.10 -17.87
C ARG A 386 19.95 -11.78 -16.52
N LYS A 387 20.36 -11.10 -15.47
CA LYS A 387 20.42 -11.65 -14.13
C LYS A 387 19.03 -11.84 -13.51
N TYR A 388 18.15 -10.87 -13.67
CA TYR A 388 16.89 -10.84 -12.93
C TYR A 388 15.64 -11.16 -13.75
N LEU A 389 15.62 -10.91 -15.05
CA LEU A 389 14.43 -11.11 -15.88
C LEU A 389 14.48 -12.44 -16.63
N ASN A 390 14.70 -13.53 -15.89
CA ASN A 390 14.72 -14.88 -16.47
C ASN A 390 13.29 -15.45 -16.52
N PRO A 391 12.75 -15.81 -17.71
CA PRO A 391 11.40 -16.35 -17.83
C PRO A 391 11.18 -17.67 -17.08
N ASN A 392 12.25 -18.43 -16.82
CA ASN A 392 12.16 -19.67 -16.03
C ASN A 392 12.20 -19.45 -14.51
N GLN A 393 12.41 -18.22 -14.05
CA GLN A 393 12.58 -17.87 -12.62
C GLN A 393 11.67 -16.72 -12.23
N ARG A 394 10.38 -16.87 -12.54
CA ARG A 394 9.36 -15.85 -12.28
C ARG A 394 8.06 -16.45 -11.80
N LEU A 395 7.20 -15.58 -11.25
CA LEU A 395 5.78 -15.86 -11.10
C LEU A 395 5.08 -15.45 -12.42
N TYR A 396 4.28 -16.36 -12.98
CA TYR A 396 3.23 -16.02 -13.93
C TYR A 396 1.89 -16.16 -13.21
N LEU A 397 1.29 -15.03 -12.87
CA LEU A 397 -0.01 -14.96 -12.21
C LEU A 397 -1.07 -14.56 -13.25
N GLN A 398 -2.02 -15.45 -13.46
CA GLN A 398 -3.22 -15.20 -14.25
C GLN A 398 -4.29 -14.61 -13.32
N TYR A 399 -4.51 -13.32 -13.41
CA TYR A 399 -5.55 -12.62 -12.66
C TYR A 399 -6.80 -12.59 -13.52
N VAL A 400 -7.85 -13.34 -13.14
CA VAL A 400 -8.99 -13.60 -14.03
C VAL A 400 -10.32 -13.28 -13.37
N PRO A 401 -11.37 -13.00 -14.17
CA PRO A 401 -12.72 -12.89 -13.65
C PRO A 401 -13.15 -14.16 -12.91
N GLU A 402 -13.89 -14.02 -11.80
CA GLU A 402 -14.50 -15.16 -11.12
C GLU A 402 -15.44 -15.88 -12.10
N SER A 403 -15.29 -17.19 -12.20
CA SER A 403 -16.19 -18.01 -13.03
C SER A 403 -17.63 -17.91 -12.49
N PRO A 404 -18.66 -17.77 -13.35
CA PRO A 404 -20.04 -17.76 -12.88
C PRO A 404 -20.30 -18.99 -12.02
N LYS A 405 -20.76 -18.79 -10.79
CA LYS A 405 -21.20 -19.92 -9.94
C LYS A 405 -22.33 -20.64 -10.67
N PRO A 406 -22.31 -21.99 -10.76
CA PRO A 406 -23.45 -22.71 -11.31
C PRO A 406 -24.70 -22.26 -10.56
N ALA A 407 -25.74 -21.95 -11.31
CA ALA A 407 -27.02 -21.60 -10.70
C ALA A 407 -27.38 -22.67 -9.67
N PRO A 408 -27.92 -22.29 -8.49
CA PRO A 408 -28.34 -23.29 -7.52
C PRO A 408 -29.29 -24.24 -8.25
N VAL A 409 -28.98 -25.53 -8.17
CA VAL A 409 -29.88 -26.57 -8.69
C VAL A 409 -31.19 -26.38 -7.93
N VAL A 410 -32.19 -25.82 -8.61
CA VAL A 410 -33.54 -25.81 -8.08
C VAL A 410 -33.95 -27.27 -8.08
N GLU A 411 -33.87 -27.90 -6.91
CA GLU A 411 -34.51 -29.22 -6.75
C GLU A 411 -35.95 -29.03 -7.17
N GLU A 412 -36.37 -29.74 -8.23
CA GLU A 412 -37.78 -29.80 -8.60
C GLU A 412 -38.56 -30.27 -7.34
N PRO A 413 -39.63 -29.54 -6.97
CA PRO A 413 -40.40 -29.97 -5.83
C PRO A 413 -40.87 -31.40 -6.07
N ALA A 414 -40.61 -32.25 -5.08
CA ALA A 414 -41.04 -33.64 -5.13
C ALA A 414 -42.52 -33.74 -5.54
N PRO A 415 -42.91 -34.67 -6.41
CA PRO A 415 -44.27 -34.81 -6.88
C PRO A 415 -45.22 -34.87 -5.70
N VAL A 416 -46.18 -33.95 -5.66
CA VAL A 416 -47.22 -33.92 -4.65
C VAL A 416 -48.05 -35.19 -4.84
N ILE A 417 -47.93 -36.12 -3.89
CA ILE A 417 -48.80 -37.28 -3.83
C ILE A 417 -50.18 -36.74 -3.43
N GLU A 418 -51.11 -36.73 -4.38
CA GLU A 418 -52.53 -36.39 -4.08
C GLU A 418 -53.07 -37.45 -3.07
N GLU A 419 -53.44 -36.98 -1.88
CA GLU A 419 -54.20 -37.80 -0.94
C GLU A 419 -55.61 -38.09 -1.51
N PRO A 420 -56.17 -39.30 -1.33
CA PRO A 420 -57.45 -39.69 -1.87
C PRO A 420 -58.57 -38.86 -1.22
N LYS A 421 -59.45 -38.31 -2.07
CA LYS A 421 -60.64 -37.54 -1.67
C LYS A 421 -61.56 -38.41 -0.80
N VAL A 422 -61.70 -38.00 0.47
CA VAL A 422 -62.74 -38.54 1.35
C VAL A 422 -64.02 -37.81 1.04
N GLU A 423 -65.05 -38.54 0.51
CA GLU A 423 -66.43 -38.06 0.31
C GLU A 423 -67.07 -37.77 1.66
N THR A 424 -67.53 -36.52 1.85
CA THR A 424 -68.42 -36.19 2.98
C THR A 424 -69.85 -35.98 2.46
N PRO A 425 -70.90 -36.50 3.19
CA PRO A 425 -72.27 -36.45 2.73
C PRO A 425 -72.92 -35.07 2.89
N ASN A 426 -73.84 -34.80 1.95
CA ASN A 426 -74.74 -33.69 1.89
C ASN A 426 -75.45 -33.34 3.19
N ALA A 427 -75.63 -32.06 3.50
CA ALA A 427 -76.91 -31.52 3.97
C ALA A 427 -76.94 -29.98 4.07
N MET A 428 -77.92 -29.44 3.36
CA MET A 428 -78.88 -28.37 3.67
C MET A 428 -78.49 -26.89 3.60
N ASP A 429 -79.20 -26.26 2.70
CA ASP A 429 -79.55 -24.89 2.32
C ASP A 429 -80.28 -24.11 3.46
N PRO A 430 -80.74 -22.88 3.25
CA PRO A 430 -80.01 -21.59 3.16
C PRO A 430 -80.57 -20.49 4.09
N LYS A 431 -80.09 -19.29 3.90
CA LYS A 431 -80.61 -18.00 4.36
C LYS A 431 -80.48 -17.61 5.83
N LYS A 432 -79.49 -16.77 6.10
CA LYS A 432 -79.66 -15.53 6.90
C LYS A 432 -78.40 -14.63 6.80
N LYS A 433 -78.66 -13.39 6.37
CA LYS A 433 -77.71 -12.27 6.38
C LYS A 433 -77.40 -11.86 7.83
N PRO A 434 -76.16 -11.59 8.21
CA PRO A 434 -75.84 -10.91 9.47
C PRO A 434 -75.60 -9.41 9.26
N LYS A 435 -75.94 -8.69 10.29
CA LYS A 435 -75.90 -7.22 10.47
C LYS A 435 -74.51 -6.66 10.64
N LYS A 436 -74.34 -5.42 10.12
CA LYS A 436 -73.17 -4.54 10.33
C LYS A 436 -72.91 -4.27 11.82
N VAL A 437 -71.65 -4.43 12.25
CA VAL A 437 -71.18 -3.90 13.53
C VAL A 437 -70.21 -2.72 13.26
N LYS A 438 -70.49 -1.64 13.99
CA LYS A 438 -69.82 -0.32 13.88
C LYS A 438 -68.40 -0.32 14.53
N LYS A 439 -67.49 0.43 13.93
CA LYS A 439 -66.16 0.80 14.49
C LYS A 439 -66.31 1.77 15.68
N PRO A 440 -65.51 1.67 16.73
CA PRO A 440 -65.38 2.72 17.73
C PRO A 440 -64.28 3.75 17.36
N LYS A 441 -64.54 4.97 17.81
CA LYS A 441 -63.80 6.21 17.56
C LYS A 441 -62.53 6.29 18.39
N LYS A 442 -61.50 6.94 17.83
CA LYS A 442 -60.32 7.47 18.50
C LYS A 442 -60.73 8.48 19.59
N SER A 443 -60.13 8.40 20.74
CA SER A 443 -60.05 9.52 21.71
C SER A 443 -58.61 10.05 21.79
N LYS A 444 -58.45 11.35 21.62
CA LYS A 444 -57.30 12.16 21.97
C LYS A 444 -57.40 12.52 23.47
N LYS A 445 -56.22 12.56 24.12
CA LYS A 445 -55.84 13.50 25.21
C LYS A 445 -54.51 13.02 25.80
N LYS A 446 -53.57 13.76 26.09
CA LYS A 446 -53.06 15.12 26.25
C LYS A 446 -51.55 15.03 26.16
#